data_4a0619e819919801780558285a855b9e
#
_entry.id   4a0619e819919801780558285a855b9e
#
_cell.length_a   1.000
_cell.length_b   1.000
_cell.length_c   1.000
_cell.angle_alpha   90.00
_cell.angle_beta   90.00
_cell.angle_gamma   90.00
#
_symmetry.space_group_name_H-M   'P 1'
#
loop_
_entity.id
_entity.type
_entity.pdbx_description
1 polymer ?
#
loop_
_entity_poly.entity_id
_entity_poly.type
_entity_poly.pdbx_seq_one_letter_code
_entity_poly.pdbx_strand_id
1 'polypeptide(L)'
;NTLHYAGQIVHILCCDGSMGFTFQDTRYDISVNDYVILPNAELGSGFSASNDFRGILMSLSEAFVASIAIRSNYGIIGHLSLLQNPVMKLSARDFRICEAALRYLRMRMEEKEYLFREELLGSLLTAHILDLYDIHARCRNASSLSEHTASLLRSFIELLYNGEYMRNRDLNFYATHLCITPHYLSEICRKAGG
;
A
#
# COMPACT_ATOMS: atom_id res chain seq x y z
N ASN A 1 21.61 3.81 5.85
CA ASN A 1 20.65 4.86 6.22
C ASN A 1 19.27 4.22 6.34
N THR A 2 18.64 4.40 7.49
CA THR A 2 17.27 3.95 7.76
C THR A 2 16.34 5.15 7.58
N LEU A 3 15.17 4.94 6.97
CA LEU A 3 14.16 5.99 6.91
C LEU A 3 13.58 6.19 8.33
N HIS A 4 13.62 7.43 8.83
CA HIS A 4 13.08 7.78 10.16
C HIS A 4 11.55 7.96 10.13
N TYR A 5 10.82 6.96 9.61
CA TYR A 5 9.36 6.97 9.48
C TYR A 5 8.74 5.74 10.14
N ALA A 6 9.17 5.44 11.38
CA ALA A 6 8.67 4.29 12.14
C ALA A 6 7.12 4.29 12.19
N GLY A 7 6.52 3.14 11.91
CA GLY A 7 5.06 2.98 11.90
C GLY A 7 4.32 3.75 10.81
N GLN A 8 5.01 4.18 9.75
CA GLN A 8 4.40 4.88 8.61
C GLN A 8 4.53 4.07 7.33
N ILE A 9 3.56 4.24 6.45
CA ILE A 9 3.60 3.76 5.08
C ILE A 9 4.31 4.81 4.25
N VAL A 10 5.35 4.39 3.51
CA VAL A 10 6.17 5.32 2.71
C VAL A 10 5.98 5.04 1.24
N HIS A 11 5.69 6.10 0.49
CA HIS A 11 5.57 6.11 -0.96
C HIS A 11 6.76 6.86 -1.56
N ILE A 12 7.37 6.29 -2.60
CA ILE A 12 8.50 6.90 -3.32
C ILE A 12 8.24 6.77 -4.82
N LEU A 13 8.14 7.90 -5.52
CA LEU A 13 8.11 7.94 -6.98
C LEU A 13 9.50 8.33 -7.48
N CYS A 14 10.15 7.48 -8.27
CA CYS A 14 11.43 7.78 -8.90
C CYS A 14 11.22 8.62 -10.16
N CYS A 15 11.67 9.87 -10.13
CA CYS A 15 11.52 10.82 -11.24
C CYS A 15 12.77 10.87 -12.14
N ASP A 16 13.98 10.73 -11.56
CA ASP A 16 15.26 10.68 -12.27
C ASP A 16 16.25 9.79 -11.52
N GLY A 17 17.27 9.31 -12.22
CA GLY A 17 18.35 8.49 -11.65
C GLY A 17 17.87 7.11 -11.20
N SER A 18 18.50 6.59 -10.16
CA SER A 18 18.19 5.27 -9.60
C SER A 18 18.40 5.24 -8.08
N MET A 19 17.72 4.32 -7.42
CA MET A 19 17.89 4.06 -5.99
C MET A 19 17.77 2.57 -5.72
N GLY A 20 18.69 2.04 -4.89
CA GLY A 20 18.62 0.69 -4.38
C GLY A 20 18.24 0.66 -2.92
N PHE A 21 17.51 -0.40 -2.49
CA PHE A 21 17.15 -0.66 -1.11
C PHE A 21 16.92 -2.14 -0.88
N THR A 22 16.95 -2.57 0.37
CA THR A 22 16.60 -3.94 0.77
C THR A 22 15.25 -3.91 1.48
N PHE A 23 14.35 -4.81 1.10
CA PHE A 23 13.05 -5.00 1.71
C PHE A 23 12.85 -6.48 2.02
N GLN A 24 12.65 -6.84 3.30
CA GLN A 24 12.53 -8.23 3.75
C GLN A 24 13.60 -9.15 3.13
N ASP A 25 14.87 -8.81 3.29
CA ASP A 25 16.05 -9.53 2.79
C ASP A 25 16.20 -9.59 1.25
N THR A 26 15.30 -9.00 0.49
CA THR A 26 15.38 -8.90 -0.98
C THR A 26 15.89 -7.54 -1.40
N ARG A 27 16.93 -7.51 -2.26
CA ARG A 27 17.44 -6.27 -2.86
C ARG A 27 16.57 -5.83 -4.03
N TYR A 28 16.20 -4.57 -4.03
CA TYR A 28 15.48 -3.90 -5.12
C TYR A 28 16.31 -2.74 -5.65
N ASP A 29 16.36 -2.60 -6.97
CA ASP A 29 16.92 -1.44 -7.66
C ASP A 29 15.82 -0.81 -8.51
N ILE A 30 15.53 0.45 -8.24
CA ILE A 30 14.48 1.23 -8.92
C ILE A 30 15.09 2.31 -9.79
N SER A 31 14.38 2.67 -10.83
CA SER A 31 14.72 3.67 -11.82
C SER A 31 13.52 4.54 -12.16
N VAL A 32 13.66 5.44 -13.12
CA VAL A 32 12.57 6.30 -13.60
C VAL A 32 11.33 5.49 -13.95
N ASN A 33 10.17 5.98 -13.56
CA ASN A 33 8.85 5.35 -13.66
C ASN A 33 8.58 4.22 -12.64
N ASP A 34 9.47 3.96 -11.71
CA ASP A 34 9.18 3.04 -10.62
C ASP A 34 8.51 3.77 -9.46
N TYR A 35 7.47 3.16 -8.92
CA TYR A 35 6.77 3.61 -7.73
C TYR A 35 6.92 2.56 -6.63
N VAL A 36 7.43 2.98 -5.48
CA VAL A 36 7.62 2.11 -4.32
C VAL A 36 6.58 2.44 -3.26
N ILE A 37 5.95 1.42 -2.69
CA ILE A 37 5.14 1.55 -1.49
C ILE A 37 5.69 0.59 -0.44
N LEU A 38 6.29 1.13 0.60
CA LEU A 38 6.69 0.37 1.78
C LEU A 38 5.52 0.34 2.76
N PRO A 39 4.86 -0.81 2.97
CA PRO A 39 3.70 -0.93 3.87
C PRO A 39 4.07 -0.62 5.32
N ASN A 40 5.33 -0.79 5.67
CA ASN A 40 5.96 -0.32 6.89
C ASN A 40 7.39 0.11 6.53
N ALA A 41 7.74 1.36 6.84
CA ALA A 41 9.06 1.92 6.56
C ALA A 41 10.21 1.13 7.22
N GLU A 42 9.96 0.48 8.35
CA GLU A 42 10.96 -0.30 9.08
C GLU A 42 11.39 -1.58 8.34
N LEU A 43 10.57 -2.06 7.40
CA LEU A 43 10.90 -3.21 6.56
C LEU A 43 11.89 -2.86 5.45
N GLY A 44 12.16 -1.57 5.22
CA GLY A 44 13.11 -1.07 4.24
C GLY A 44 14.43 -0.67 4.87
N SER A 45 15.56 -1.08 4.28
CA SER A 45 16.90 -0.76 4.76
C SER A 45 17.90 -0.61 3.62
N GLY A 46 19.14 -0.21 3.94
CA GLY A 46 20.24 -0.17 2.99
C GLY A 46 20.00 0.75 1.78
N PHE A 47 19.29 1.86 1.98
CA PHE A 47 19.00 2.82 0.92
C PHE A 47 20.27 3.45 0.37
N SER A 48 20.44 3.40 -0.94
CA SER A 48 21.54 4.02 -1.69
C SER A 48 21.00 4.60 -2.99
N ALA A 49 21.31 5.84 -3.28
CA ALA A 49 20.82 6.55 -4.45
C ALA A 49 21.98 6.99 -5.35
N SER A 50 21.77 7.04 -6.67
CA SER A 50 22.68 7.67 -7.61
C SER A 50 22.76 9.18 -7.38
N ASN A 51 23.84 9.81 -7.87
CA ASN A 51 24.04 11.26 -7.67
C ASN A 51 22.96 12.12 -8.34
N ASP A 52 22.32 11.60 -9.37
CA ASP A 52 21.26 12.24 -10.16
C ASP A 52 19.86 11.82 -9.70
N PHE A 53 19.76 11.02 -8.64
CA PHE A 53 18.45 10.58 -8.12
C PHE A 53 17.59 11.76 -7.71
N ARG A 54 16.39 11.81 -8.28
CA ARG A 54 15.30 12.69 -7.86
C ARG A 54 14.03 11.88 -7.70
N GLY A 55 13.39 12.03 -6.55
CA GLY A 55 12.16 11.34 -6.24
C GLY A 55 11.20 12.21 -5.43
N ILE A 56 9.93 11.86 -5.47
CA ILE A 56 8.91 12.41 -4.59
C ILE A 56 8.63 11.38 -3.52
N LEU A 57 8.85 11.77 -2.26
CA LEU A 57 8.58 10.94 -1.08
C LEU A 57 7.34 11.47 -0.37
N MET A 58 6.42 10.58 -0.05
CA MET A 58 5.25 10.84 0.79
C MET A 58 5.18 9.79 1.88
N SER A 59 4.89 10.20 3.11
CA SER A 59 4.62 9.27 4.21
C SER A 59 3.19 9.46 4.74
N LEU A 60 2.53 8.36 5.05
CA LEU A 60 1.15 8.32 5.53
C LEU A 60 1.08 7.52 6.81
N SER A 61 0.19 7.92 7.73
CA SER A 61 -0.10 7.10 8.90
C SER A 61 -0.82 5.82 8.49
N GLU A 62 -0.47 4.72 9.14
CA GLU A 62 -1.13 3.42 8.92
C GLU A 62 -2.64 3.52 9.16
N ALA A 63 -3.08 4.23 10.19
CA ALA A 63 -4.50 4.42 10.51
C ALA A 63 -5.27 5.09 9.37
N PHE A 64 -4.66 6.08 8.70
CA PHE A 64 -5.29 6.75 7.55
C PHE A 64 -5.44 5.80 6.37
N VAL A 65 -4.37 5.09 5.99
CA VAL A 65 -4.42 4.13 4.87
C VAL A 65 -5.38 2.99 5.15
N ALA A 66 -5.40 2.46 6.38
CA ALA A 66 -6.34 1.43 6.80
C ALA A 66 -7.80 1.89 6.65
N SER A 67 -8.12 3.15 6.98
CA SER A 67 -9.47 3.70 6.84
C SER A 67 -9.98 3.71 5.38
N ILE A 68 -9.07 3.83 4.41
CA ILE A 68 -9.39 3.76 2.98
C ILE A 68 -9.42 2.29 2.51
N ALA A 69 -8.43 1.49 2.94
CA ALA A 69 -8.29 0.10 2.54
C ALA A 69 -9.53 -0.74 2.93
N ILE A 70 -10.08 -0.53 4.13
CA ILE A 70 -11.29 -1.22 4.62
C ILE A 70 -12.52 -0.90 3.73
N ARG A 71 -12.58 0.29 3.15
CA ARG A 71 -13.68 0.69 2.27
C ARG A 71 -13.57 0.13 0.85
N SER A 72 -12.42 -0.41 0.47
CA SER A 72 -12.14 -0.94 -0.86
C SER A 72 -11.96 -2.46 -0.82
N ASN A 73 -12.67 -3.19 -1.69
CA ASN A 73 -12.47 -4.64 -1.85
C ASN A 73 -11.04 -5.00 -2.24
N TYR A 74 -10.32 -4.07 -2.85
CA TYR A 74 -8.96 -4.27 -3.33
C TYR A 74 -7.90 -3.84 -2.31
N GLY A 75 -8.19 -2.89 -1.43
CA GLY A 75 -7.19 -2.25 -0.56
C GLY A 75 -6.41 -3.24 0.31
N ILE A 76 -7.09 -4.25 0.82
CA ILE A 76 -6.50 -5.29 1.66
C ILE A 76 -5.62 -6.23 0.82
N ILE A 77 -6.12 -6.66 -0.35
CA ILE A 77 -5.37 -7.52 -1.28
C ILE A 77 -4.13 -6.77 -1.77
N GLY A 78 -4.28 -5.49 -2.10
CA GLY A 78 -3.17 -4.62 -2.48
C GLY A 78 -2.12 -4.51 -1.39
N HIS A 79 -2.53 -4.30 -0.14
CA HIS A 79 -1.61 -4.21 1.00
C HIS A 79 -0.80 -5.49 1.22
N LEU A 80 -1.47 -6.66 1.24
CA LEU A 80 -0.79 -7.95 1.37
C LEU A 80 0.20 -8.20 0.23
N SER A 81 -0.18 -7.80 -0.98
CA SER A 81 0.67 -7.92 -2.16
C SER A 81 1.93 -7.05 -2.08
N LEU A 82 1.83 -5.86 -1.50
CA LEU A 82 2.97 -4.96 -1.30
C LEU A 82 3.97 -5.51 -0.29
N LEU A 83 3.54 -6.37 0.64
CA LEU A 83 4.46 -7.09 1.54
C LEU A 83 5.36 -8.07 0.79
N GLN A 84 4.98 -8.52 -0.40
CA GLN A 84 5.79 -9.41 -1.24
C GLN A 84 6.66 -8.66 -2.23
N ASN A 85 6.08 -7.65 -2.89
CA ASN A 85 6.79 -6.81 -3.83
C ASN A 85 6.35 -5.34 -3.68
N PRO A 86 7.19 -4.49 -3.06
CA PRO A 86 6.85 -3.10 -2.82
C PRO A 86 7.00 -2.21 -4.07
N VAL A 87 7.46 -2.75 -5.19
CA VAL A 87 7.79 -1.97 -6.40
C VAL A 87 6.73 -2.18 -7.48
N MET A 88 6.21 -1.08 -8.02
CA MET A 88 5.35 -1.05 -9.20
C MET A 88 6.07 -0.34 -10.34
N LYS A 89 6.10 -0.98 -11.52
CA LYS A 89 6.58 -0.35 -12.75
C LYS A 89 5.42 0.36 -13.45
N LEU A 90 5.47 1.68 -13.49
CA LEU A 90 4.42 2.50 -14.06
C LEU A 90 4.56 2.60 -15.58
N SER A 91 3.43 2.65 -16.28
CA SER A 91 3.41 3.15 -17.64
C SER A 91 3.72 4.65 -17.66
N ALA A 92 4.14 5.19 -18.81
CA ALA A 92 4.38 6.63 -18.94
C ALA A 92 3.12 7.48 -18.63
N ARG A 93 1.93 6.92 -18.87
CA ARG A 93 0.65 7.56 -18.49
C ARG A 93 0.47 7.58 -16.99
N ASP A 94 0.63 6.42 -16.33
CA ASP A 94 0.42 6.28 -14.89
C ASP A 94 1.45 7.08 -14.10
N PHE A 95 2.70 7.14 -14.58
CA PHE A 95 3.73 8.00 -14.02
C PHE A 95 3.28 9.46 -13.97
N ARG A 96 2.79 10.01 -15.10
CA ARG A 96 2.33 11.40 -15.14
C ARG A 96 1.16 11.66 -14.20
N ILE A 97 0.23 10.70 -14.08
CA ILE A 97 -0.90 10.80 -13.13
C ILE A 97 -0.39 10.86 -11.69
N CYS A 98 0.47 9.92 -11.30
CA CYS A 98 1.03 9.87 -9.94
C CYS A 98 1.88 11.11 -9.64
N GLU A 99 2.74 11.53 -10.56
CA GLU A 99 3.57 12.73 -10.38
C GLU A 99 2.72 13.98 -10.20
N ALA A 100 1.72 14.18 -11.04
CA ALA A 100 0.81 15.33 -10.94
C ALA A 100 0.04 15.33 -9.62
N ALA A 101 -0.48 14.18 -9.19
CA ALA A 101 -1.19 14.04 -7.93
C ALA A 101 -0.29 14.37 -6.72
N LEU A 102 0.92 13.82 -6.67
CA LEU A 102 1.87 14.07 -5.58
C LEU A 102 2.33 15.55 -5.54
N ARG A 103 2.59 16.16 -6.70
CA ARG A 103 2.95 17.59 -6.79
C ARG A 103 1.78 18.48 -6.35
N TYR A 104 0.56 18.14 -6.74
CA TYR A 104 -0.63 18.88 -6.34
C TYR A 104 -0.89 18.76 -4.84
N LEU A 105 -0.78 17.56 -4.28
CA LEU A 105 -0.86 17.34 -2.83
C LEU A 105 0.15 18.20 -2.08
N ARG A 106 1.41 18.21 -2.52
CA ARG A 106 2.47 19.04 -1.91
C ARG A 106 2.11 20.53 -1.95
N MET A 107 1.69 21.03 -3.10
CA MET A 107 1.26 22.42 -3.25
C MET A 107 0.14 22.79 -2.27
N ARG A 108 -0.88 21.90 -2.15
CA ARG A 108 -2.00 22.13 -1.22
C ARG A 108 -1.60 22.01 0.25
N MET A 109 -0.60 21.21 0.58
CA MET A 109 -0.04 21.15 1.94
C MET A 109 0.64 22.45 2.38
N GLU A 110 1.18 23.21 1.45
CA GLU A 110 1.84 24.49 1.70
C GLU A 110 0.84 25.63 1.96
N GLU A 111 -0.43 25.50 1.53
CA GLU A 111 -1.51 26.48 1.72
C GLU A 111 -2.11 26.38 3.14
N LYS A 112 -1.54 27.09 4.10
CA LYS A 112 -1.93 27.00 5.51
C LYS A 112 -3.27 27.65 5.85
N GLU A 113 -3.71 28.64 5.07
CA GLU A 113 -4.90 29.46 5.34
C GLU A 113 -6.18 28.93 4.68
N TYR A 114 -6.13 27.78 4.01
CA TYR A 114 -7.32 27.21 3.35
C TYR A 114 -8.27 26.60 4.39
N LEU A 115 -9.52 27.09 4.43
CA LEU A 115 -10.51 26.75 5.46
C LEU A 115 -10.82 25.24 5.55
N PHE A 116 -10.89 24.56 4.42
CA PHE A 116 -11.19 23.11 4.33
C PHE A 116 -9.95 22.28 3.98
N ARG A 117 -8.80 22.68 4.51
CA ARG A 117 -7.51 22.09 4.14
C ARG A 117 -7.42 20.59 4.46
N GLU A 118 -7.88 20.18 5.62
CA GLU A 118 -7.80 18.78 6.06
C GLU A 118 -8.71 17.89 5.22
N GLU A 119 -9.95 18.32 4.98
CA GLU A 119 -10.92 17.59 4.15
C GLU A 119 -10.46 17.49 2.70
N LEU A 120 -9.88 18.56 2.16
CA LEU A 120 -9.34 18.57 0.81
C LEU A 120 -8.16 17.61 0.69
N LEU A 121 -7.18 17.69 1.60
CA LEU A 121 -6.02 16.81 1.59
C LEU A 121 -6.44 15.34 1.76
N GLY A 122 -7.38 15.06 2.67
CA GLY A 122 -7.95 13.72 2.84
C GLY A 122 -8.60 13.18 1.56
N SER A 123 -9.36 14.00 0.87
CA SER A 123 -10.01 13.64 -0.40
C SER A 123 -9.00 13.38 -1.52
N LEU A 124 -8.01 14.25 -1.66
CA LEU A 124 -6.94 14.11 -2.66
C LEU A 124 -6.07 12.87 -2.41
N LEU A 125 -5.72 12.60 -1.16
CA LEU A 125 -5.00 11.39 -0.77
C LEU A 125 -5.82 10.14 -1.05
N THR A 126 -7.13 10.16 -0.75
CA THR A 126 -8.03 9.05 -1.04
C THR A 126 -8.08 8.77 -2.54
N ALA A 127 -8.24 9.81 -3.37
CA ALA A 127 -8.24 9.68 -4.83
C ALA A 127 -6.92 9.07 -5.33
N HIS A 128 -5.78 9.58 -4.85
CA HIS A 128 -4.47 9.05 -5.23
C HIS A 128 -4.27 7.58 -4.83
N ILE A 129 -4.72 7.18 -3.65
CA ILE A 129 -4.64 5.77 -3.21
C ILE A 129 -5.51 4.88 -4.09
N LEU A 130 -6.69 5.33 -4.50
CA LEU A 130 -7.56 4.58 -5.43
C LEU A 130 -6.92 4.43 -6.81
N ASP A 131 -6.27 5.47 -7.34
CA ASP A 131 -5.47 5.38 -8.57
C ASP A 131 -4.35 4.34 -8.43
N LEU A 132 -3.62 4.35 -7.30
CA LEU A 132 -2.57 3.36 -7.04
C LEU A 132 -3.14 1.93 -6.95
N TYR A 133 -4.33 1.74 -6.39
CA TYR A 133 -4.98 0.43 -6.37
C TYR A 133 -5.32 -0.07 -7.77
N ASP A 134 -5.84 0.80 -8.65
CA ASP A 134 -6.11 0.44 -10.04
C ASP A 134 -4.81 0.09 -10.80
N ILE A 135 -3.77 0.91 -10.64
CA ILE A 135 -2.45 0.66 -11.25
C ILE A 135 -1.88 -0.66 -10.76
N HIS A 136 -1.89 -0.89 -9.45
CA HIS A 136 -1.36 -2.11 -8.86
C HIS A 136 -2.13 -3.36 -9.33
N ALA A 137 -3.46 -3.28 -9.41
CA ALA A 137 -4.30 -4.37 -9.93
C ALA A 137 -3.94 -4.72 -11.38
N ARG A 138 -3.71 -3.71 -12.22
CA ARG A 138 -3.31 -3.89 -13.62
C ARG A 138 -1.89 -4.47 -13.76
N CYS A 139 -0.95 -4.03 -12.92
CA CYS A 139 0.44 -4.51 -12.94
C CYS A 139 0.56 -5.98 -12.54
N ARG A 140 -0.33 -6.49 -11.72
CA ARG A 140 -0.27 -7.88 -11.26
C ARG A 140 -0.78 -8.91 -12.25
N ASN A 141 -1.34 -8.53 -13.41
CA ASN A 141 -2.08 -9.47 -14.30
C ASN A 141 -2.98 -10.36 -13.44
N ALA A 142 -3.98 -9.76 -12.82
CA ALA A 142 -4.74 -10.33 -11.73
C ALA A 142 -5.04 -11.81 -11.93
N SER A 143 -4.42 -12.66 -11.14
CA SER A 143 -5.11 -13.85 -10.68
C SER A 143 -6.28 -13.31 -9.86
N SER A 144 -7.40 -13.10 -10.52
CA SER A 144 -8.58 -12.48 -9.95
C SER A 144 -9.08 -13.40 -8.83
N LEU A 145 -8.79 -12.99 -7.58
CA LEU A 145 -9.58 -13.52 -6.48
C LEU A 145 -11.03 -13.24 -6.84
N SER A 146 -11.88 -14.25 -6.78
CA SER A 146 -13.30 -14.04 -7.02
C SER A 146 -13.81 -12.95 -6.05
N GLU A 147 -14.83 -12.21 -6.45
CA GLU A 147 -15.45 -11.17 -5.59
C GLU A 147 -15.83 -11.73 -4.20
N HIS A 148 -16.29 -12.99 -4.18
CA HIS A 148 -16.58 -13.73 -2.94
C HIS A 148 -15.33 -13.90 -2.06
N THR A 149 -14.20 -14.31 -2.63
CA THR A 149 -12.93 -14.50 -1.93
C THR A 149 -12.39 -13.18 -1.38
N ALA A 150 -12.50 -12.10 -2.15
CA ALA A 150 -12.11 -10.77 -1.73
C ALA A 150 -12.99 -10.26 -0.56
N SER A 151 -14.30 -10.55 -0.59
CA SER A 151 -15.23 -10.22 0.50
C SER A 151 -14.90 -10.99 1.78
N LEU A 152 -14.64 -12.29 1.69
CA LEU A 152 -14.24 -13.12 2.84
C LEU A 152 -12.94 -12.62 3.47
N LEU A 153 -11.95 -12.28 2.66
CA LEU A 153 -10.68 -11.75 3.14
C LEU A 153 -10.86 -10.41 3.86
N ARG A 154 -11.73 -9.53 3.35
CA ARG A 154 -12.09 -8.29 4.02
C ARG A 154 -12.68 -8.56 5.39
N SER A 155 -13.73 -9.37 5.48
CA SER A 155 -14.37 -9.71 6.74
C SER A 155 -13.41 -10.34 7.75
N PHE A 156 -12.46 -11.16 7.28
CA PHE A 156 -11.38 -11.71 8.11
C PHE A 156 -10.51 -10.61 8.71
N ILE A 157 -10.08 -9.65 7.89
CA ILE A 157 -9.22 -8.56 8.33
C ILE A 157 -9.97 -7.57 9.22
N GLU A 158 -11.26 -7.31 8.96
CA GLU A 158 -12.09 -6.52 9.86
C GLU A 158 -12.17 -7.14 11.26
N LEU A 159 -12.32 -8.47 11.37
CA LEU A 159 -12.27 -9.18 12.65
C LEU A 159 -10.91 -9.00 13.35
N LEU A 160 -9.81 -9.04 12.60
CA LEU A 160 -8.48 -8.80 13.15
C LEU A 160 -8.34 -7.36 13.67
N TYR A 161 -8.74 -6.35 12.88
CA TYR A 161 -8.65 -4.94 13.26
C TYR A 161 -9.59 -4.55 14.40
N ASN A 162 -10.71 -5.24 14.57
CA ASN A 162 -11.60 -5.07 15.72
C ASN A 162 -11.02 -5.63 17.03
N GLY A 163 -9.77 -6.10 17.00
CA GLY A 163 -9.05 -6.58 18.18
C GLY A 163 -9.36 -8.01 18.57
N GLU A 164 -10.10 -8.74 17.74
CA GLU A 164 -10.42 -10.16 18.04
C GLU A 164 -9.16 -11.03 18.15
N TYR A 165 -8.06 -10.67 17.44
CA TYR A 165 -6.78 -11.38 17.55
C TYR A 165 -6.15 -11.32 18.95
N MET A 166 -6.50 -10.32 19.76
CA MET A 166 -6.04 -10.20 21.14
C MET A 166 -6.67 -11.26 22.05
N ARG A 167 -7.89 -11.69 21.70
CA ARG A 167 -8.71 -12.64 22.47
C ARG A 167 -8.70 -14.04 21.87
N ASN A 168 -8.66 -14.13 20.55
CA ASN A 168 -8.84 -15.35 19.79
C ASN A 168 -7.70 -15.51 18.78
N ARG A 169 -6.75 -16.42 19.06
CA ARG A 169 -5.61 -16.73 18.17
C ARG A 169 -5.83 -18.00 17.35
N ASP A 170 -7.00 -18.64 17.48
CA ASP A 170 -7.32 -19.87 16.77
C ASP A 170 -7.97 -19.56 15.41
N LEU A 171 -7.40 -20.14 14.35
CA LEU A 171 -7.95 -20.04 13.00
C LEU A 171 -9.38 -20.55 12.89
N ASN A 172 -9.75 -21.55 13.70
CA ASN A 172 -11.12 -22.09 13.75
C ASN A 172 -12.15 -21.03 14.17
N PHE A 173 -11.78 -20.14 15.09
CA PHE A 173 -12.64 -19.02 15.50
C PHE A 173 -13.03 -18.17 14.30
N TYR A 174 -12.05 -17.72 13.52
CA TYR A 174 -12.29 -16.87 12.35
C TYR A 174 -13.04 -17.59 11.24
N ALA A 175 -12.65 -18.83 10.96
CA ALA A 175 -13.30 -19.65 9.95
C ALA A 175 -14.80 -19.86 10.28
N THR A 176 -15.13 -20.11 11.54
CA THR A 176 -16.51 -20.24 12.01
C THR A 176 -17.30 -18.95 11.81
N HIS A 177 -16.71 -17.78 12.18
CA HIS A 177 -17.34 -16.47 11.99
C HIS A 177 -17.59 -16.13 10.53
N LEU A 178 -16.71 -16.60 9.64
CA LEU A 178 -16.81 -16.41 8.19
C LEU A 178 -17.64 -17.50 7.48
N CYS A 179 -18.19 -18.47 8.23
CA CYS A 179 -18.94 -19.61 7.71
C CYS A 179 -18.16 -20.42 6.65
N ILE A 180 -16.85 -20.58 6.84
CA ILE A 180 -15.96 -21.34 5.95
C ILE A 180 -15.11 -22.34 6.75
N THR A 181 -14.38 -23.21 6.06
CA THR A 181 -13.42 -24.11 6.71
C THR A 181 -12.10 -23.42 7.02
N PRO A 182 -11.36 -23.79 8.08
CA PRO A 182 -10.04 -23.27 8.38
C PRO A 182 -9.04 -23.49 7.24
N HIS A 183 -9.14 -24.63 6.56
CA HIS A 183 -8.32 -24.92 5.39
C HIS A 183 -8.56 -23.91 4.25
N TYR A 184 -9.83 -23.62 3.96
CA TYR A 184 -10.19 -22.65 2.93
C TYR A 184 -9.75 -21.24 3.30
N LEU A 185 -9.88 -20.84 4.57
CA LEU A 185 -9.35 -19.55 5.04
C LEU A 185 -7.84 -19.46 4.85
N SER A 186 -7.09 -20.49 5.22
CA SER A 186 -5.63 -20.56 5.00
C SER A 186 -5.27 -20.46 3.51
N GLU A 187 -6.03 -21.15 2.65
CA GLU A 187 -5.82 -21.12 1.19
C GLU A 187 -6.09 -19.73 0.60
N ILE A 188 -7.15 -19.05 1.05
CA ILE A 188 -7.46 -17.69 0.63
C ILE A 188 -6.33 -16.72 1.05
N CYS A 189 -5.90 -16.78 2.31
CA CYS A 189 -4.80 -15.95 2.81
C CYS A 189 -3.51 -16.20 2.02
N ARG A 190 -3.18 -17.46 1.74
CA ARG A 190 -2.01 -17.81 0.94
C ARG A 190 -2.11 -17.30 -0.50
N LYS A 191 -3.27 -17.39 -1.15
CA LYS A 191 -3.46 -16.87 -2.52
C LYS A 191 -3.40 -15.35 -2.59
N ALA A 192 -3.83 -14.67 -1.54
CA ALA A 192 -3.82 -13.22 -1.46
C ALA A 192 -2.45 -12.66 -1.08
N GLY A 193 -1.75 -13.36 -0.17
CA GLY A 193 -0.45 -12.96 0.36
C GLY A 193 0.75 -13.64 -0.32
N GLY A 194 0.57 -14.73 -1.07
CA GLY A 194 1.58 -15.53 -1.80
C GLY A 194 2.05 -16.72 -1.04
#